data_f8738b240edb3cbe902c8c8d9940505f
#
_entry.id   f8738b240edb3cbe902c8c8d9940505f
#
_cell.length_a   1.000
_cell.length_b   1.000
_cell.length_c   1.000
_cell.angle_alpha   90.00
_cell.angle_beta   90.00
_cell.angle_gamma   90.00
#
_symmetry.space_group_name_H-M   'P 1'
#
loop_
_entity.id
_entity.type
_entity.pdbx_description
1 polymer ?
#
loop_
_entity_poly.entity_id
_entity_poly.type
_entity_poly.pdbx_seq_one_letter_code
_entity_poly.pdbx_strand_id
1 'polypeptide(L)'
;MENNFRSTKNIVSLSNKFIKKNKIELEDVLYVGDETRYNKNITTENSYLEPINIIKVNNIDEQYKYILKGLEENGPNSTAVLFRNNLSAVGLIEILEKNKLPFKTRDTKLKFFNHWLVNEILNLMKFAEDTSRMEIFENLYYKIKGYISKKQINYAKTLDSNACVFDRIMEYPGISEFYKKNLRELKLDFKRITKLKPYDAIKYIESILEYGEYLKENSKKYGMTYDTLKMYIFYLELIAKSTNSLSEFIGRLNHLQYLCSNSNTNSDSITLSTVHSAKGLEFDRVYMVDLIEGEFPNFNQDSSEDLESLEEERRLFYVGMTRAKKYLTLITYKNLEEKQLEQSRFLDELQELD
;
A
#
# COMPACT_ATOMS: atom_id res chain seq x y z
N MET A 1 34.27 -11.52 6.77
CA MET A 1 34.49 -11.02 5.39
C MET A 1 34.38 -9.51 5.44
N GLU A 2 35.47 -8.81 5.13
CA GLU A 2 35.52 -7.34 5.13
C GLU A 2 35.39 -6.76 3.71
N ASN A 3 35.59 -7.56 2.67
CA ASN A 3 35.45 -7.13 1.29
C ASN A 3 34.04 -7.39 0.74
N ASN A 4 33.40 -6.35 0.27
CA ASN A 4 32.16 -6.40 -0.50
C ASN A 4 32.52 -6.36 -2.00
N PHE A 5 32.36 -7.48 -2.67
CA PHE A 5 32.62 -7.58 -4.13
C PHE A 5 31.41 -7.19 -4.99
N ARG A 6 30.30 -6.74 -4.38
CA ARG A 6 29.01 -6.52 -5.03
C ARG A 6 28.81 -5.07 -5.43
N SER A 7 28.78 -4.19 -4.45
CA SER A 7 28.31 -2.80 -4.60
C SER A 7 29.46 -1.83 -4.92
N THR A 8 29.12 -0.70 -5.53
CA THR A 8 30.06 0.39 -5.78
C THR A 8 30.58 0.98 -4.48
N LYS A 9 31.72 1.66 -4.56
CA LYS A 9 32.38 2.31 -3.40
C LYS A 9 31.44 3.32 -2.72
N ASN A 10 30.66 4.09 -3.49
CA ASN A 10 29.74 5.07 -2.94
C ASN A 10 28.62 4.41 -2.13
N ILE A 11 28.01 3.34 -2.66
CA ILE A 11 26.97 2.59 -1.95
C ILE A 11 27.51 1.99 -0.65
N VAL A 12 28.68 1.34 -0.70
CA VAL A 12 29.30 0.73 0.49
C VAL A 12 29.67 1.78 1.53
N SER A 13 30.31 2.87 1.11
CA SER A 13 30.73 3.94 2.02
C SER A 13 29.55 4.59 2.74
N LEU A 14 28.52 5.01 1.98
CA LEU A 14 27.35 5.68 2.55
C LEU A 14 26.52 4.71 3.43
N SER A 15 26.34 3.47 3.00
CA SER A 15 25.63 2.46 3.80
C SER A 15 26.35 2.17 5.12
N ASN A 16 27.68 2.08 5.11
CA ASN A 16 28.48 1.88 6.32
C ASN A 16 28.35 3.06 7.30
N LYS A 17 28.41 4.31 6.80
CA LYS A 17 28.20 5.48 7.64
C LYS A 17 26.79 5.49 8.24
N PHE A 18 25.78 5.15 7.44
CA PHE A 18 24.38 5.12 7.83
C PHE A 18 24.09 4.11 8.95
N ILE A 19 24.53 2.87 8.80
CA ILE A 19 24.26 1.83 9.81
C ILE A 19 24.98 2.07 11.14
N LYS A 20 26.09 2.81 11.15
CA LYS A 20 26.82 3.19 12.36
C LYS A 20 26.06 4.17 13.25
N LYS A 21 24.94 4.76 12.79
CA LYS A 21 24.03 5.55 13.63
C LYS A 21 23.24 4.68 14.63
N ASN A 22 23.19 3.36 14.46
CA ASN A 22 22.64 2.44 15.46
C ASN A 22 23.54 2.40 16.71
N LYS A 23 22.93 2.54 17.89
CA LYS A 23 23.62 2.65 19.18
C LYS A 23 23.35 1.47 20.11
N ILE A 24 22.26 0.71 19.89
CA ILE A 24 21.90 -0.42 20.74
C ILE A 24 22.79 -1.60 20.38
N GLU A 25 23.63 -2.02 21.32
CA GLU A 25 24.31 -3.30 21.29
C GLU A 25 23.27 -4.39 21.56
N LEU A 26 23.12 -5.32 20.63
CA LEU A 26 22.27 -6.50 20.86
C LEU A 26 22.97 -7.39 21.89
N GLU A 27 22.67 -7.20 23.19
CA GLU A 27 23.21 -7.99 24.28
C GLU A 27 22.84 -9.47 24.22
N ASP A 28 21.86 -9.88 23.41
CA ASP A 28 21.26 -11.23 23.40
C ASP A 28 21.54 -12.09 22.14
N VAL A 29 22.52 -11.80 21.34
CA VAL A 29 22.92 -12.70 20.25
C VAL A 29 24.30 -13.30 20.48
N LEU A 30 24.29 -14.42 21.24
CA LEU A 30 25.36 -15.43 21.32
C LEU A 30 26.81 -14.92 21.25
N TYR A 31 27.45 -14.90 22.40
CA TYR A 31 28.89 -14.86 22.62
C TYR A 31 29.64 -15.68 21.58
N VAL A 32 30.22 -15.04 20.59
CA VAL A 32 31.37 -15.50 19.88
C VAL A 32 32.26 -14.29 19.57
N GLY A 33 33.23 -14.03 20.48
CA GLY A 33 34.44 -13.23 20.22
C GLY A 33 34.22 -11.71 20.19
N ASP A 34 34.93 -11.06 21.11
CA ASP A 34 35.24 -9.63 21.17
C ASP A 34 35.31 -8.94 19.81
N GLU A 35 34.27 -8.21 19.46
CA GLU A 35 34.25 -6.97 18.67
C GLU A 35 32.78 -6.72 18.22
N THR A 36 32.23 -5.57 18.59
CA THR A 36 30.89 -5.11 18.21
C THR A 36 30.72 -5.23 16.69
N ARG A 37 29.71 -5.97 16.24
CA ARG A 37 29.41 -6.30 14.83
C ARG A 37 29.32 -5.09 13.88
N TYR A 38 29.16 -3.88 14.41
CA TYR A 38 29.04 -2.63 13.63
C TYR A 38 30.36 -1.92 13.37
N ASN A 39 31.47 -2.36 13.97
CA ASN A 39 32.81 -1.82 13.72
C ASN A 39 33.51 -2.36 12.47
N LYS A 40 32.88 -3.28 11.73
CA LYS A 40 33.45 -3.77 10.48
C LYS A 40 33.37 -2.69 9.41
N ASN A 41 34.51 -2.18 9.00
CA ASN A 41 34.62 -1.34 7.81
C ASN A 41 34.58 -2.26 6.58
N ILE A 42 33.39 -2.41 5.99
CA ILE A 42 33.22 -3.13 4.74
C ILE A 42 33.84 -2.28 3.63
N THR A 43 34.82 -2.82 2.92
CA THR A 43 35.45 -2.19 1.76
C THR A 43 35.03 -2.88 0.48
N THR A 44 35.21 -2.25 -0.68
CA THR A 44 34.95 -2.85 -1.97
C THR A 44 36.06 -2.53 -2.96
N GLU A 45 36.39 -3.49 -3.81
CA GLU A 45 37.29 -3.32 -4.94
C GLU A 45 36.59 -2.84 -6.21
N ASN A 46 35.26 -2.70 -6.17
CA ASN A 46 34.47 -2.19 -7.29
C ASN A 46 34.80 -0.72 -7.50
N SER A 47 35.52 -0.42 -8.58
CA SER A 47 35.96 0.95 -8.93
C SER A 47 34.89 1.84 -9.51
N TYR A 48 33.68 1.34 -9.70
CA TYR A 48 32.55 2.11 -10.24
C TYR A 48 32.10 3.17 -9.23
N LEU A 49 31.97 4.43 -9.69
CA LEU A 49 31.73 5.61 -8.82
C LEU A 49 30.43 6.32 -9.16
N GLU A 50 29.38 5.58 -9.47
CA GLU A 50 28.06 6.23 -9.69
C GLU A 50 27.52 6.81 -8.38
N PRO A 51 26.95 8.03 -8.43
CA PRO A 51 26.32 8.64 -7.28
C PRO A 51 25.05 7.90 -6.87
N ILE A 52 24.71 7.97 -5.60
CA ILE A 52 23.41 7.56 -5.12
C ILE A 52 22.42 8.70 -5.42
N ASN A 53 21.34 8.40 -6.12
CA ASN A 53 20.36 9.41 -6.49
C ASN A 53 19.26 9.49 -5.42
N ILE A 54 19.07 10.66 -4.82
CA ILE A 54 17.92 10.96 -3.97
C ILE A 54 16.94 11.83 -4.75
N ILE A 55 15.77 11.29 -5.05
CA ILE A 55 14.75 11.92 -5.90
C ILE A 55 13.54 12.30 -5.07
N LYS A 56 13.21 13.59 -5.08
CA LYS A 56 12.04 14.16 -4.41
C LYS A 56 11.02 14.60 -5.46
N VAL A 57 9.89 13.93 -5.50
CA VAL A 57 8.79 14.24 -6.42
C VAL A 57 7.59 14.81 -5.67
N ASN A 58 6.58 15.33 -6.40
CA ASN A 58 5.44 15.94 -5.72
C ASN A 58 4.43 14.91 -5.20
N ASN A 59 4.23 13.81 -5.93
CA ASN A 59 3.25 12.79 -5.60
C ASN A 59 3.67 11.41 -6.11
N ILE A 60 2.89 10.40 -5.75
CA ILE A 60 3.16 9.01 -6.12
C ILE A 60 3.08 8.77 -7.64
N ASP A 61 2.25 9.52 -8.38
CA ASP A 61 2.17 9.40 -9.86
C ASP A 61 3.49 9.86 -10.52
N GLU A 62 4.14 10.89 -9.96
CA GLU A 62 5.45 11.33 -10.43
C GLU A 62 6.55 10.31 -10.09
N GLN A 63 6.46 9.62 -8.93
CA GLN A 63 7.34 8.50 -8.60
C GLN A 63 7.23 7.40 -9.65
N TYR A 64 6.01 7.01 -10.03
CA TYR A 64 5.80 6.00 -11.06
C TYR A 64 6.35 6.45 -12.42
N LYS A 65 6.11 7.71 -12.83
CA LYS A 65 6.66 8.26 -14.08
C LYS A 65 8.19 8.23 -14.09
N TYR A 66 8.82 8.56 -12.95
CA TYR A 66 10.28 8.51 -12.84
C TYR A 66 10.82 7.08 -13.04
N ILE A 67 10.18 6.09 -12.41
CA ILE A 67 10.56 4.68 -12.57
C ILE A 67 10.38 4.24 -14.02
N LEU A 68 9.20 4.53 -14.63
CA LEU A 68 8.92 4.18 -16.02
C LEU A 68 9.97 4.76 -16.98
N LYS A 69 10.29 6.05 -16.83
CA LYS A 69 11.33 6.70 -17.64
C LYS A 69 12.69 6.00 -17.48
N GLY A 70 13.09 5.69 -16.24
CA GLY A 70 14.34 4.98 -16.00
C GLY A 70 14.38 3.57 -16.61
N LEU A 71 13.21 2.90 -16.71
CA LEU A 71 13.07 1.60 -17.35
C LEU A 71 13.08 1.69 -18.89
N GLU A 72 12.50 2.74 -19.46
CA GLU A 72 12.57 3.02 -20.91
C GLU A 72 14.01 3.29 -21.36
N GLU A 73 14.77 4.05 -20.57
CA GLU A 73 16.15 4.41 -20.88
C GLU A 73 17.15 3.26 -20.69
N ASN A 74 16.94 2.39 -19.71
CA ASN A 74 17.97 1.40 -19.28
C ASN A 74 17.52 -0.06 -19.39
N GLY A 75 16.25 -0.30 -19.74
CA GLY A 75 15.66 -1.62 -19.78
C GLY A 75 15.34 -2.21 -18.38
N PRO A 76 14.59 -3.31 -18.36
CA PRO A 76 14.13 -3.96 -17.13
C PRO A 76 15.19 -4.90 -16.50
N ASN A 77 16.24 -5.25 -17.26
CA ASN A 77 17.21 -6.29 -16.86
C ASN A 77 17.96 -5.94 -15.60
N SER A 78 18.07 -6.91 -14.69
CA SER A 78 18.75 -6.75 -13.41
C SER A 78 18.29 -5.50 -12.62
N THR A 79 17.00 -5.14 -12.77
CA THR A 79 16.39 -4.00 -12.09
C THR A 79 15.39 -4.47 -11.03
N ALA A 80 15.45 -3.87 -9.85
CA ALA A 80 14.47 -4.07 -8.79
C ALA A 80 13.83 -2.77 -8.33
N VAL A 81 12.54 -2.84 -7.97
CA VAL A 81 11.86 -1.83 -7.18
C VAL A 81 11.59 -2.44 -5.80
N LEU A 82 12.20 -1.85 -4.79
CA LEU A 82 12.11 -2.30 -3.40
C LEU A 82 11.25 -1.35 -2.59
N PHE A 83 10.35 -1.91 -1.79
CA PHE A 83 9.43 -1.18 -0.94
C PHE A 83 9.37 -1.81 0.45
N ARG A 84 8.86 -1.04 1.43
CA ARG A 84 8.72 -1.52 2.81
C ARG A 84 7.50 -2.42 2.98
N ASN A 85 6.35 -2.04 2.40
CA ASN A 85 5.09 -2.74 2.52
C ASN A 85 4.60 -3.29 1.17
N ASN A 86 4.00 -4.47 1.22
CA ASN A 86 3.43 -5.14 0.04
C ASN A 86 2.32 -4.33 -0.65
N LEU A 87 1.72 -3.37 0.04
CA LEU A 87 0.67 -2.53 -0.53
C LEU A 87 1.21 -1.64 -1.67
N SER A 88 2.46 -1.18 -1.57
CA SER A 88 3.16 -0.44 -2.63
C SER A 88 3.24 -1.20 -3.96
N ALA A 89 3.31 -2.53 -3.90
CA ALA A 89 3.34 -3.37 -5.10
C ALA A 89 2.08 -3.22 -5.96
N VAL A 90 0.93 -2.92 -5.36
CA VAL A 90 -0.37 -2.84 -6.07
C VAL A 90 -0.33 -1.75 -7.16
N GLY A 91 0.12 -0.55 -6.78
CA GLY A 91 0.24 0.56 -7.73
C GLY A 91 1.31 0.32 -8.79
N LEU A 92 2.46 -0.25 -8.40
CA LEU A 92 3.53 -0.60 -9.35
C LEU A 92 3.06 -1.63 -10.38
N ILE A 93 2.35 -2.68 -9.95
CA ILE A 93 1.81 -3.72 -10.84
C ILE A 93 0.81 -3.10 -11.83
N GLU A 94 -0.11 -2.26 -11.35
CA GLU A 94 -1.09 -1.55 -12.20
C GLU A 94 -0.40 -0.73 -13.28
N ILE A 95 0.64 0.03 -12.92
CA ILE A 95 1.35 0.91 -13.85
C ILE A 95 2.24 0.13 -14.82
N LEU A 96 2.98 -0.88 -14.35
CA LEU A 96 3.84 -1.70 -15.21
C LEU A 96 3.03 -2.49 -16.23
N GLU A 97 1.90 -3.08 -15.80
CA GLU A 97 1.02 -3.82 -16.70
C GLU A 97 0.40 -2.93 -17.78
N LYS A 98 -0.09 -1.72 -17.40
CA LYS A 98 -0.60 -0.73 -18.36
C LYS A 98 0.43 -0.33 -19.42
N ASN A 99 1.70 -0.25 -19.03
CA ASN A 99 2.80 0.07 -19.93
C ASN A 99 3.41 -1.17 -20.61
N LYS A 100 2.81 -2.36 -20.44
CA LYS A 100 3.26 -3.62 -21.03
C LYS A 100 4.71 -3.99 -20.65
N LEU A 101 5.17 -3.54 -19.49
CA LEU A 101 6.49 -3.84 -18.98
C LEU A 101 6.47 -5.16 -18.20
N PRO A 102 7.32 -6.12 -18.55
CA PRO A 102 7.36 -7.41 -17.85
C PRO A 102 7.89 -7.24 -16.43
N PHE A 103 7.19 -7.81 -15.47
CA PHE A 103 7.58 -7.80 -14.07
C PHE A 103 7.42 -9.17 -13.42
N LYS A 104 8.11 -9.36 -12.30
CA LYS A 104 7.94 -10.50 -11.40
C LYS A 104 7.82 -9.99 -9.97
N THR A 105 6.94 -10.59 -9.20
CA THR A 105 6.77 -10.33 -7.77
C THR A 105 7.41 -11.44 -6.95
N ARG A 106 8.15 -11.09 -5.90
CA ARG A 106 8.66 -12.08 -4.93
C ARG A 106 7.57 -12.48 -3.96
N ASP A 107 6.70 -11.55 -3.61
CA ASP A 107 5.56 -11.73 -2.72
C ASP A 107 4.31 -12.01 -3.56
N THR A 108 4.05 -13.29 -3.85
CA THR A 108 2.99 -13.73 -4.77
C THR A 108 1.57 -13.61 -4.20
N LYS A 109 1.43 -13.47 -2.87
CA LYS A 109 0.14 -13.38 -2.19
C LYS A 109 -0.10 -11.99 -1.61
N LEU A 110 -0.42 -11.02 -2.48
CA LEU A 110 -0.82 -9.71 -2.01
C LEU A 110 -2.18 -9.78 -1.33
N LYS A 111 -2.21 -9.48 -0.02
CA LYS A 111 -3.44 -9.50 0.78
C LYS A 111 -4.46 -8.46 0.31
N PHE A 112 -4.05 -7.45 -0.46
CA PHE A 112 -4.89 -6.37 -0.96
C PHE A 112 -6.18 -6.87 -1.62
N PHE A 113 -6.06 -7.76 -2.61
CA PHE A 113 -7.21 -8.21 -3.42
C PHE A 113 -8.27 -8.99 -2.63
N ASN A 114 -7.88 -9.59 -1.50
CA ASN A 114 -8.78 -10.32 -0.60
C ASN A 114 -9.04 -9.57 0.72
N HIS A 115 -8.61 -8.31 0.82
CA HIS A 115 -8.76 -7.54 2.04
C HIS A 115 -10.25 -7.23 2.31
N TRP A 116 -10.65 -7.27 3.57
CA TRP A 116 -12.05 -7.04 3.96
C TRP A 116 -12.58 -5.70 3.45
N LEU A 117 -11.79 -4.61 3.52
CA LEU A 117 -12.16 -3.29 3.06
C LEU A 117 -12.45 -3.27 1.55
N VAL A 118 -11.61 -3.93 0.75
CA VAL A 118 -11.81 -4.06 -0.71
C VAL A 118 -13.13 -4.77 -0.99
N ASN A 119 -13.37 -5.89 -0.30
CA ASN A 119 -14.61 -6.65 -0.44
C ASN A 119 -15.84 -5.86 0.01
N GLU A 120 -15.75 -5.05 1.06
CA GLU A 120 -16.85 -4.22 1.52
C GLU A 120 -17.23 -3.12 0.52
N ILE A 121 -16.25 -2.42 -0.06
CA ILE A 121 -16.50 -1.43 -1.13
C ILE A 121 -17.14 -2.11 -2.34
N LEU A 122 -16.61 -3.26 -2.78
CA LEU A 122 -17.21 -4.03 -3.87
C LEU A 122 -18.63 -4.49 -3.54
N ASN A 123 -18.90 -4.90 -2.31
CA ASN A 123 -20.22 -5.32 -1.88
C ASN A 123 -21.21 -4.15 -1.81
N LEU A 124 -20.78 -2.95 -1.41
CA LEU A 124 -21.60 -1.74 -1.48
C LEU A 124 -21.98 -1.40 -2.93
N MET A 125 -21.04 -1.53 -3.86
CA MET A 125 -21.29 -1.34 -5.29
C MET A 125 -22.24 -2.41 -5.86
N LYS A 126 -22.04 -3.70 -5.50
CA LYS A 126 -22.93 -4.81 -5.89
C LYS A 126 -24.35 -4.64 -5.31
N PHE A 127 -24.44 -4.19 -4.07
CA PHE A 127 -25.75 -3.88 -3.46
C PHE A 127 -26.43 -2.71 -4.16
N ALA A 128 -25.69 -1.73 -4.66
CA ALA A 128 -26.25 -0.65 -5.47
C ALA A 128 -26.92 -1.17 -6.76
N GLU A 129 -26.36 -2.20 -7.41
CA GLU A 129 -26.95 -2.81 -8.61
C GLU A 129 -28.24 -3.60 -8.30
N ASP A 130 -28.31 -4.21 -7.11
CA ASP A 130 -29.48 -4.97 -6.67
C ASP A 130 -29.73 -4.74 -5.17
N THR A 131 -30.58 -3.77 -4.87
CA THR A 131 -30.96 -3.37 -3.50
C THR A 131 -31.95 -4.33 -2.81
N SER A 132 -32.32 -5.45 -3.41
CA SER A 132 -33.09 -6.51 -2.76
C SER A 132 -32.21 -7.45 -1.91
N ARG A 133 -30.88 -7.46 -2.11
CA ARG A 133 -29.90 -8.38 -1.54
C ARG A 133 -29.61 -8.10 -0.07
N MET A 134 -30.48 -8.60 0.79
CA MET A 134 -30.38 -8.42 2.24
C MET A 134 -29.10 -9.04 2.81
N GLU A 135 -28.65 -10.16 2.27
CA GLU A 135 -27.43 -10.86 2.71
C GLU A 135 -26.15 -10.03 2.55
N ILE A 136 -26.14 -9.08 1.61
CA ILE A 136 -25.04 -8.11 1.48
C ILE A 136 -25.25 -6.98 2.49
N PHE A 137 -26.47 -6.40 2.53
CA PHE A 137 -26.75 -5.21 3.32
C PHE A 137 -26.63 -5.42 4.84
N GLU A 138 -26.98 -6.61 5.33
CA GLU A 138 -26.91 -6.94 6.76
C GLU A 138 -25.50 -6.88 7.35
N ASN A 139 -24.45 -6.99 6.48
CA ASN A 139 -23.05 -6.89 6.89
C ASN A 139 -22.51 -5.46 6.76
N LEU A 140 -23.27 -4.53 6.17
CA LEU A 140 -22.79 -3.20 5.80
C LEU A 140 -23.59 -2.04 6.39
N TYR A 141 -24.87 -2.25 6.76
CA TYR A 141 -25.81 -1.18 7.17
C TYR A 141 -25.30 -0.31 8.32
N TYR A 142 -24.51 -0.86 9.24
CA TYR A 142 -23.97 -0.16 10.40
C TYR A 142 -22.64 0.54 10.14
N LYS A 143 -22.11 0.42 8.92
CA LYS A 143 -20.83 1.00 8.47
C LYS A 143 -21.01 2.23 7.59
N ILE A 144 -22.26 2.56 7.28
CA ILE A 144 -22.65 3.68 6.45
C ILE A 144 -23.73 4.49 7.16
N LYS A 145 -23.96 5.71 6.68
CA LYS A 145 -25.06 6.55 7.20
C LYS A 145 -26.41 5.84 7.11
N GLY A 146 -27.37 6.27 7.91
CA GLY A 146 -28.75 5.77 7.85
C GLY A 146 -29.33 5.39 9.21
N TYR A 147 -28.46 5.16 10.22
CA TYR A 147 -28.84 4.88 11.61
C TYR A 147 -29.86 3.73 11.76
N ILE A 148 -29.66 2.68 10.96
CA ILE A 148 -30.54 1.51 10.92
C ILE A 148 -30.21 0.59 12.09
N SER A 149 -31.23 0.17 12.84
CA SER A 149 -31.06 -0.75 13.96
C SER A 149 -31.13 -2.22 13.54
N LYS A 150 -30.48 -3.09 14.33
CA LYS A 150 -30.56 -4.55 14.12
C LYS A 150 -32.00 -5.08 14.16
N LYS A 151 -32.90 -4.44 14.95
CA LYS A 151 -34.32 -4.82 15.01
C LYS A 151 -35.03 -4.57 13.66
N GLN A 152 -34.75 -3.44 13.04
CA GLN A 152 -35.27 -3.10 11.71
C GLN A 152 -34.77 -4.07 10.62
N ILE A 153 -33.49 -4.43 10.64
CA ILE A 153 -32.94 -5.44 9.73
C ILE A 153 -33.62 -6.80 9.92
N ASN A 154 -33.76 -7.26 11.17
CA ASN A 154 -34.43 -8.53 11.47
C ASN A 154 -35.89 -8.55 11.01
N TYR A 155 -36.60 -7.45 11.18
CA TYR A 155 -37.99 -7.32 10.66
C TYR A 155 -38.03 -7.34 9.14
N ALA A 156 -37.16 -6.57 8.47
CA ALA A 156 -37.09 -6.53 7.02
C ALA A 156 -36.79 -7.89 6.38
N LYS A 157 -36.08 -8.80 7.11
CA LYS A 157 -35.84 -10.18 6.67
C LYS A 157 -37.11 -11.05 6.66
N THR A 158 -38.14 -10.68 7.39
CA THR A 158 -39.41 -11.43 7.40
C THR A 158 -40.34 -11.08 6.25
N LEU A 159 -40.03 -10.02 5.51
CA LEU A 159 -40.82 -9.52 4.39
C LEU A 159 -40.36 -10.13 3.05
N ASP A 160 -41.10 -9.79 1.96
CA ASP A 160 -40.79 -10.29 0.61
C ASP A 160 -39.32 -10.01 0.24
N SER A 161 -38.59 -11.09 -0.08
CA SER A 161 -37.16 -11.03 -0.40
C SER A 161 -36.83 -10.28 -1.69
N ASN A 162 -37.78 -10.15 -2.61
CA ASN A 162 -37.62 -9.47 -3.90
C ASN A 162 -37.78 -7.95 -3.81
N ALA A 163 -38.36 -7.44 -2.73
CA ALA A 163 -38.52 -6.01 -2.54
C ALA A 163 -37.21 -5.35 -2.11
N CYS A 164 -37.05 -4.08 -2.46
CA CYS A 164 -35.92 -3.26 -2.03
C CYS A 164 -35.78 -3.28 -0.50
N VAL A 165 -34.57 -3.51 0.01
CA VAL A 165 -34.27 -3.56 1.45
C VAL A 165 -34.74 -2.30 2.17
N PHE A 166 -34.56 -1.11 1.58
CA PHE A 166 -34.97 0.14 2.19
C PHE A 166 -36.51 0.24 2.32
N ASP A 167 -37.28 -0.26 1.33
CA ASP A 167 -38.75 -0.26 1.39
C ASP A 167 -39.18 -1.22 2.51
N ARG A 168 -38.59 -2.42 2.61
CA ARG A 168 -38.86 -3.36 3.71
C ARG A 168 -38.60 -2.78 5.09
N ILE A 169 -37.48 -2.03 5.25
CA ILE A 169 -37.14 -1.37 6.52
C ILE A 169 -38.16 -0.29 6.86
N MET A 170 -38.67 0.47 5.87
CA MET A 170 -39.72 1.52 6.07
C MET A 170 -41.04 0.96 6.57
N GLU A 171 -41.32 -0.34 6.41
CA GLU A 171 -42.53 -1.00 6.94
C GLU A 171 -42.36 -1.40 8.42
N TYR A 172 -41.21 -1.16 9.05
CA TYR A 172 -41.02 -1.48 10.47
C TYR A 172 -42.03 -0.75 11.35
N PRO A 173 -42.79 -1.47 12.24
CA PRO A 173 -43.80 -0.87 13.07
C PRO A 173 -43.24 0.24 13.97
N GLY A 174 -43.88 1.42 13.92
CA GLY A 174 -43.47 2.57 14.75
C GLY A 174 -42.25 3.34 14.24
N ILE A 175 -41.78 3.09 13.02
CA ILE A 175 -40.73 3.90 12.41
C ILE A 175 -41.22 5.34 12.18
N SER A 176 -40.45 6.34 12.62
CA SER A 176 -40.80 7.74 12.45
C SER A 176 -40.62 8.24 11.02
N GLU A 177 -41.35 9.29 10.63
CA GLU A 177 -41.18 9.91 9.30
C GLU A 177 -39.78 10.47 9.07
N PHE A 178 -39.08 10.88 10.13
CA PHE A 178 -37.69 11.29 10.06
C PHE A 178 -36.81 10.15 9.54
N TYR A 179 -36.91 8.95 10.12
CA TYR A 179 -36.12 7.77 9.67
C TYR A 179 -36.54 7.31 8.27
N LYS A 180 -37.84 7.37 7.93
CA LYS A 180 -38.28 7.06 6.56
C LYS A 180 -37.69 8.02 5.53
N LYS A 181 -37.54 9.31 5.87
CA LYS A 181 -36.89 10.29 5.01
C LYS A 181 -35.44 9.91 4.77
N ASN A 182 -34.69 9.61 5.82
CA ASN A 182 -33.26 9.18 5.71
C ASN A 182 -33.12 7.92 4.86
N LEU A 183 -34.04 6.95 5.00
CA LEU A 183 -34.01 5.73 4.19
C LEU A 183 -34.33 6.01 2.71
N ARG A 184 -35.23 6.94 2.41
CA ARG A 184 -35.47 7.37 1.02
C ARG A 184 -34.25 8.07 0.42
N GLU A 185 -33.56 8.91 1.18
CA GLU A 185 -32.31 9.54 0.76
C GLU A 185 -31.23 8.49 0.50
N LEU A 186 -31.04 7.54 1.42
CA LEU A 186 -30.07 6.45 1.26
C LEU A 186 -30.41 5.58 0.03
N LYS A 187 -31.67 5.28 -0.23
CA LYS A 187 -32.11 4.59 -1.44
C LYS A 187 -31.73 5.36 -2.71
N LEU A 188 -31.86 6.69 -2.69
CA LEU A 188 -31.44 7.55 -3.81
C LEU A 188 -29.92 7.57 -3.98
N ASP A 189 -29.16 7.54 -2.88
CA ASP A 189 -27.70 7.47 -2.94
C ASP A 189 -27.24 6.19 -3.61
N PHE A 190 -27.79 5.04 -3.26
CA PHE A 190 -27.48 3.78 -3.93
C PHE A 190 -27.88 3.80 -5.41
N LYS A 191 -29.02 4.42 -5.76
CA LYS A 191 -29.40 4.64 -7.16
C LYS A 191 -28.43 5.56 -7.91
N ARG A 192 -27.77 6.50 -7.25
CA ARG A 192 -26.71 7.33 -7.85
C ARG A 192 -25.46 6.54 -8.11
N ILE A 193 -25.04 5.68 -7.17
CA ILE A 193 -23.84 4.84 -7.31
C ILE A 193 -23.90 4.02 -8.60
N THR A 194 -25.06 3.48 -9.00
CA THR A 194 -25.18 2.69 -10.25
C THR A 194 -24.90 3.50 -11.53
N LYS A 195 -24.91 4.82 -11.44
CA LYS A 195 -24.67 5.72 -12.58
C LYS A 195 -23.24 6.27 -12.61
N LEU A 196 -22.48 6.05 -11.56
CA LEU A 196 -21.11 6.53 -11.44
C LEU A 196 -20.14 5.51 -12.03
N LYS A 197 -19.00 6.01 -12.54
CA LYS A 197 -17.85 5.15 -12.82
C LYS A 197 -17.28 4.62 -11.51
N PRO A 198 -16.57 3.47 -11.53
CA PRO A 198 -16.04 2.87 -10.30
C PRO A 198 -15.21 3.82 -9.43
N TYR A 199 -14.36 4.65 -10.03
CA TYR A 199 -13.60 5.67 -9.32
C TYR A 199 -14.50 6.64 -8.54
N ASP A 200 -15.52 7.21 -9.20
CA ASP A 200 -16.44 8.15 -8.57
C ASP A 200 -17.35 7.46 -7.55
N ALA A 201 -17.70 6.18 -7.80
CA ALA A 201 -18.49 5.38 -6.87
C ALA A 201 -17.74 5.11 -5.56
N ILE A 202 -16.43 4.81 -5.62
CA ILE A 202 -15.59 4.63 -4.43
C ILE A 202 -15.57 5.92 -3.61
N LYS A 203 -15.31 7.06 -4.23
CA LYS A 203 -15.35 8.37 -3.56
C LYS A 203 -16.69 8.70 -2.95
N TYR A 204 -17.78 8.36 -3.65
CA TYR A 204 -19.13 8.55 -3.14
C TYR A 204 -19.41 7.69 -1.91
N ILE A 205 -18.98 6.43 -1.94
CA ILE A 205 -19.10 5.51 -0.80
C ILE A 205 -18.29 6.04 0.40
N GLU A 206 -17.08 6.48 0.17
CA GLU A 206 -16.22 6.99 1.24
C GLU A 206 -16.79 8.24 1.88
N SER A 207 -17.18 9.25 1.07
CA SER A 207 -17.55 10.57 1.56
C SER A 207 -19.05 10.72 1.82
N ILE A 208 -19.92 10.34 0.88
CA ILE A 208 -21.37 10.62 0.96
C ILE A 208 -22.10 9.52 1.74
N LEU A 209 -21.69 8.25 1.62
CA LEU A 209 -22.22 7.21 2.49
C LEU A 209 -21.55 7.18 3.88
N GLU A 210 -20.58 8.07 4.15
CA GLU A 210 -19.86 8.20 5.42
C GLU A 210 -19.05 6.95 5.81
N TYR A 211 -18.73 6.10 4.84
CA TYR A 211 -17.90 4.91 5.09
C TYR A 211 -16.49 5.28 5.56
N GLY A 212 -15.93 6.40 5.08
CA GLY A 212 -14.66 6.95 5.54
C GLY A 212 -14.64 7.31 7.03
N GLU A 213 -15.71 7.91 7.54
CA GLU A 213 -15.85 8.22 8.98
C GLU A 213 -15.92 6.93 9.81
N TYR A 214 -16.68 5.93 9.35
CA TYR A 214 -16.70 4.62 9.99
C TYR A 214 -15.29 3.99 10.08
N LEU A 215 -14.51 4.06 9.00
CA LEU A 215 -13.13 3.55 8.99
C LEU A 215 -12.24 4.30 9.97
N LYS A 216 -12.36 5.62 10.04
CA LYS A 216 -11.59 6.47 10.94
C LYS A 216 -11.87 6.13 12.41
N GLU A 217 -13.14 6.01 12.77
CA GLU A 217 -13.56 5.69 14.13
C GLU A 217 -13.18 4.26 14.57
N ASN A 218 -13.15 3.31 13.62
CA ASN A 218 -12.97 1.89 13.91
C ASN A 218 -11.60 1.33 13.51
N SER A 219 -10.68 2.13 12.99
CA SER A 219 -9.36 1.68 12.51
C SER A 219 -8.60 0.84 13.55
N LYS A 220 -8.52 1.32 14.79
CA LYS A 220 -7.86 0.62 15.91
C LYS A 220 -8.47 -0.75 16.21
N LYS A 221 -9.80 -0.90 16.06
CA LYS A 221 -10.51 -2.17 16.25
C LYS A 221 -10.07 -3.22 15.22
N TYR A 222 -9.66 -2.80 14.05
CA TYR A 222 -9.14 -3.66 12.99
C TYR A 222 -7.62 -3.87 13.09
N GLY A 223 -6.96 -3.33 14.12
CA GLY A 223 -5.51 -3.42 14.30
C GLY A 223 -4.72 -2.66 13.23
N MET A 224 -5.32 -1.62 12.65
CA MET A 224 -4.72 -0.82 11.57
C MET A 224 -4.82 0.68 11.89
N THR A 225 -3.94 1.47 11.29
CA THR A 225 -4.07 2.92 11.31
C THR A 225 -5.08 3.38 10.26
N TYR A 226 -5.71 4.52 10.47
CA TYR A 226 -6.59 5.11 9.45
C TYR A 226 -5.84 5.40 8.14
N ASP A 227 -4.60 5.87 8.24
CA ASP A 227 -3.75 6.12 7.08
C ASP A 227 -3.51 4.85 6.26
N THR A 228 -3.28 3.70 6.90
CA THR A 228 -3.16 2.42 6.19
C THR A 228 -4.46 2.07 5.46
N LEU A 229 -5.63 2.27 6.09
CA LEU A 229 -6.93 2.01 5.44
C LEU A 229 -7.15 2.96 4.24
N LYS A 230 -6.76 4.23 4.36
CA LYS A 230 -6.79 5.21 3.25
C LYS A 230 -5.91 4.77 2.08
N MET A 231 -4.75 4.14 2.33
CA MET A 231 -3.92 3.59 1.26
C MET A 231 -4.63 2.47 0.48
N TYR A 232 -5.44 1.62 1.14
CA TYR A 232 -6.26 0.63 0.43
C TYR A 232 -7.28 1.31 -0.48
N ILE A 233 -7.96 2.36 -0.01
CA ILE A 233 -8.92 3.13 -0.82
C ILE A 233 -8.18 3.78 -2.00
N PHE A 234 -7.06 4.44 -1.75
CA PHE A 234 -6.24 5.07 -2.79
C PHE A 234 -5.86 4.09 -3.91
N TYR A 235 -5.40 2.87 -3.58
CA TYR A 235 -5.05 1.88 -4.61
C TYR A 235 -6.28 1.33 -5.33
N LEU A 236 -7.44 1.19 -4.65
CA LEU A 236 -8.69 0.87 -5.31
C LEU A 236 -9.09 1.95 -6.32
N GLU A 237 -9.00 3.21 -5.95
CA GLU A 237 -9.26 4.36 -6.83
C GLU A 237 -8.30 4.39 -8.02
N LEU A 238 -7.00 4.15 -7.77
CA LEU A 238 -5.98 4.10 -8.82
C LEU A 238 -6.34 3.06 -9.90
N ILE A 239 -6.73 1.86 -9.48
CA ILE A 239 -7.16 0.78 -10.39
C ILE A 239 -8.48 1.14 -11.07
N ALA A 240 -9.42 1.71 -10.33
CA ALA A 240 -10.76 2.08 -10.83
C ALA A 240 -10.73 3.15 -11.91
N LYS A 241 -9.74 4.07 -11.90
CA LYS A 241 -9.58 5.15 -12.92
C LYS A 241 -9.60 4.64 -14.36
N SER A 242 -9.20 3.39 -14.60
CA SER A 242 -9.14 2.81 -15.95
C SER A 242 -10.40 2.03 -16.34
N THR A 243 -11.45 2.00 -15.52
CA THR A 243 -12.64 1.18 -15.71
C THR A 243 -13.90 2.04 -15.79
N ASN A 244 -14.91 1.57 -16.54
CA ASN A 244 -16.15 2.31 -16.78
C ASN A 244 -17.38 1.65 -16.16
N SER A 245 -17.26 0.40 -15.69
CA SER A 245 -18.35 -0.37 -15.06
C SER A 245 -17.83 -1.20 -13.90
N LEU A 246 -18.72 -1.61 -13.00
CA LEU A 246 -18.38 -2.51 -11.89
C LEU A 246 -17.81 -3.85 -12.39
N SER A 247 -18.38 -4.39 -13.48
CA SER A 247 -17.89 -5.64 -14.08
C SER A 247 -16.45 -5.52 -14.59
N GLU A 248 -16.14 -4.40 -15.31
CA GLU A 248 -14.77 -4.11 -15.74
C GLU A 248 -13.82 -3.96 -14.56
N PHE A 249 -14.24 -3.27 -13.50
CA PHE A 249 -13.44 -3.04 -12.31
C PHE A 249 -13.12 -4.36 -11.58
N ILE A 250 -14.12 -5.21 -11.38
CA ILE A 250 -13.92 -6.55 -10.81
C ILE A 250 -12.99 -7.39 -11.70
N GLY A 251 -13.21 -7.35 -13.02
CA GLY A 251 -12.35 -8.02 -14.00
C GLY A 251 -10.90 -7.54 -13.89
N ARG A 252 -10.68 -6.22 -13.76
CA ARG A 252 -9.35 -5.65 -13.58
C ARG A 252 -8.68 -6.10 -12.30
N LEU A 253 -9.37 -6.08 -11.17
CA LEU A 253 -8.85 -6.57 -9.89
C LEU A 253 -8.43 -8.05 -9.97
N ASN A 254 -9.30 -8.90 -10.56
CA ASN A 254 -9.01 -10.32 -10.75
C ASN A 254 -7.79 -10.54 -11.66
N HIS A 255 -7.67 -9.75 -12.73
CA HIS A 255 -6.53 -9.82 -13.64
C HIS A 255 -5.22 -9.47 -12.94
N LEU A 256 -5.18 -8.37 -12.18
CA LEU A 256 -3.99 -8.00 -11.41
C LEU A 256 -3.63 -9.05 -10.37
N GLN A 257 -4.61 -9.60 -9.66
CA GLN A 257 -4.40 -10.70 -8.72
C GLN A 257 -3.80 -11.94 -9.40
N TYR A 258 -4.32 -12.30 -10.59
CA TYR A 258 -3.78 -13.38 -11.39
C TYR A 258 -2.32 -13.16 -11.79
N LEU A 259 -1.97 -11.95 -12.24
CA LEU A 259 -0.60 -11.59 -12.61
C LEU A 259 0.36 -11.70 -11.41
N CYS A 260 -0.07 -11.29 -10.21
CA CYS A 260 0.73 -11.46 -8.99
C CYS A 260 1.04 -12.92 -8.68
N SER A 261 0.03 -13.78 -8.85
CA SER A 261 0.15 -15.22 -8.53
C SER A 261 0.96 -15.99 -9.57
N ASN A 262 0.98 -15.53 -10.82
CA ASN A 262 1.59 -16.19 -11.98
C ASN A 262 2.70 -15.33 -12.61
N SER A 263 3.43 -14.55 -11.80
CA SER A 263 4.44 -13.63 -12.29
C SER A 263 5.55 -14.39 -13.05
N ASN A 264 5.91 -13.83 -14.23
CA ASN A 264 6.87 -14.39 -15.16
C ASN A 264 8.26 -14.62 -14.53
N THR A 265 8.86 -15.78 -14.82
CA THR A 265 10.22 -16.13 -14.42
C THR A 265 11.28 -15.65 -15.41
N ASN A 266 10.91 -14.88 -16.43
CA ASN A 266 11.86 -14.41 -17.46
C ASN A 266 12.96 -13.52 -16.85
N SER A 267 14.19 -13.72 -17.31
CA SER A 267 15.36 -12.92 -16.93
C SER A 267 15.18 -11.43 -17.18
N ASP A 268 14.39 -11.09 -18.21
CA ASP A 268 14.18 -9.72 -18.71
C ASP A 268 12.98 -9.01 -18.06
N SER A 269 12.74 -9.30 -16.78
CA SER A 269 11.63 -8.71 -16.03
C SER A 269 12.11 -7.91 -14.83
N ILE A 270 11.38 -6.83 -14.52
CA ILE A 270 11.60 -6.03 -13.31
C ILE A 270 11.22 -6.86 -12.08
N THR A 271 12.03 -6.83 -11.05
CA THR A 271 11.71 -7.48 -9.77
C THR A 271 11.01 -6.50 -8.84
N LEU A 272 9.79 -6.82 -8.43
CA LEU A 272 9.07 -6.13 -7.36
C LEU A 272 9.21 -6.95 -6.08
N SER A 273 9.70 -6.34 -5.01
CA SER A 273 9.95 -7.06 -3.75
C SER A 273 9.89 -6.13 -2.54
N THR A 274 9.41 -6.65 -1.43
CA THR A 274 9.74 -6.01 -0.16
C THR A 274 11.23 -6.09 0.09
N VAL A 275 11.77 -5.14 0.86
CA VAL A 275 13.19 -5.18 1.25
C VAL A 275 13.50 -6.47 2.01
N HIS A 276 12.57 -6.97 2.82
CA HIS A 276 12.73 -8.26 3.53
C HIS A 276 12.92 -9.44 2.57
N SER A 277 12.04 -9.53 1.56
CA SER A 277 12.07 -10.62 0.58
C SER A 277 13.25 -10.51 -0.40
N ALA A 278 13.86 -9.33 -0.49
CA ALA A 278 15.05 -9.09 -1.31
C ALA A 278 16.36 -9.52 -0.62
N LYS A 279 16.32 -9.96 0.65
CA LYS A 279 17.52 -10.45 1.35
C LYS A 279 18.16 -11.61 0.59
N GLY A 280 19.46 -11.50 0.32
CA GLY A 280 20.21 -12.51 -0.47
C GLY A 280 20.20 -12.28 -1.98
N LEU A 281 19.32 -11.43 -2.50
CA LEU A 281 19.32 -11.04 -3.92
C LEU A 281 20.26 -9.87 -4.18
N GLU A 282 20.53 -9.62 -5.47
CA GLU A 282 21.34 -8.50 -5.93
C GLU A 282 20.93 -8.07 -7.35
N PHE A 283 21.00 -6.76 -7.61
CA PHE A 283 20.54 -6.18 -8.86
C PHE A 283 21.51 -5.10 -9.31
N ASP A 284 21.67 -4.92 -10.61
CA ASP A 284 22.49 -3.83 -11.12
C ASP A 284 21.89 -2.46 -10.78
N ARG A 285 20.54 -2.35 -10.84
CA ARG A 285 19.79 -1.14 -10.55
C ARG A 285 18.71 -1.41 -9.48
N VAL A 286 18.67 -0.56 -8.47
CA VAL A 286 17.65 -0.61 -7.42
C VAL A 286 16.98 0.75 -7.29
N TYR A 287 15.65 0.75 -7.33
CA TYR A 287 14.80 1.84 -6.87
C TYR A 287 14.24 1.46 -5.49
N MET A 288 14.52 2.24 -4.46
CA MET A 288 13.82 2.16 -3.18
C MET A 288 12.76 3.26 -3.17
N VAL A 289 11.50 2.87 -2.98
CA VAL A 289 10.34 3.75 -3.17
C VAL A 289 9.55 3.95 -1.87
N ASP A 290 8.64 4.93 -1.90
CA ASP A 290 7.76 5.26 -0.77
C ASP A 290 8.56 5.61 0.50
N LEU A 291 9.67 6.33 0.32
CA LEU A 291 10.53 6.73 1.42
C LEU A 291 9.97 7.97 2.13
N ILE A 292 8.87 7.75 2.82
CA ILE A 292 8.14 8.75 3.62
C ILE A 292 8.07 8.31 5.08
N GLU A 293 7.96 9.28 5.97
CA GLU A 293 7.86 9.03 7.41
C GLU A 293 6.58 8.25 7.74
N GLY A 294 6.70 7.22 8.58
CA GLY A 294 5.60 6.30 8.92
C GLY A 294 5.38 5.16 7.93
N GLU A 295 5.99 5.22 6.72
CA GLU A 295 6.02 4.09 5.79
C GLU A 295 7.39 3.39 5.81
N PHE A 296 8.46 4.14 5.68
CA PHE A 296 9.83 3.65 5.85
C PHE A 296 10.72 4.76 6.45
N PRO A 297 10.96 4.75 7.76
CA PRO A 297 10.69 3.71 8.76
C PRO A 297 9.20 3.56 9.12
N ASN A 298 8.80 2.33 9.37
CA ASN A 298 7.47 1.98 9.86
C ASN A 298 7.56 1.54 11.33
N PHE A 299 7.30 2.46 12.25
CA PHE A 299 7.30 2.20 13.68
C PHE A 299 6.31 3.13 14.40
N ASN A 300 5.83 2.73 15.58
CA ASN A 300 4.92 3.54 16.39
C ASN A 300 5.72 4.43 17.33
N GLN A 301 5.53 5.74 17.28
CA GLN A 301 6.29 6.73 18.05
C GLN A 301 5.95 6.80 19.55
N ASP A 302 5.00 5.98 20.04
CA ASP A 302 4.38 6.15 21.38
C ASP A 302 4.96 5.23 22.48
N SER A 303 6.05 4.50 22.26
CA SER A 303 6.58 3.54 23.24
C SER A 303 8.09 3.62 23.46
N SER A 304 8.56 3.15 24.62
CA SER A 304 10.00 3.03 24.93
C SER A 304 10.73 1.98 24.08
N GLU A 305 10.00 1.16 23.34
CA GLU A 305 10.50 0.21 22.33
C GLU A 305 10.91 0.91 21.01
N ASP A 306 10.73 2.23 20.93
CA ASP A 306 10.87 3.01 19.68
C ASP A 306 12.28 3.02 19.12
N LEU A 307 13.30 3.03 20.01
CA LEU A 307 14.70 3.09 19.55
C LEU A 307 15.13 1.77 18.91
N GLU A 308 14.77 0.63 19.49
CA GLU A 308 15.08 -0.69 18.95
C GLU A 308 14.36 -0.94 17.62
N SER A 309 13.07 -0.58 17.57
CA SER A 309 12.28 -0.63 16.33
C SER A 309 12.85 0.25 15.22
N LEU A 310 13.28 1.46 15.55
CA LEU A 310 13.92 2.35 14.59
C LEU A 310 15.25 1.80 14.06
N GLU A 311 16.05 1.19 14.96
CA GLU A 311 17.32 0.59 14.57
C GLU A 311 17.12 -0.66 13.68
N GLU A 312 16.06 -1.44 13.91
CA GLU A 312 15.70 -2.55 13.03
C GLU A 312 15.26 -2.06 11.66
N GLU A 313 14.43 -1.01 11.60
CA GLU A 313 14.06 -0.35 10.33
C GLU A 313 15.30 0.19 9.60
N ARG A 314 16.30 0.74 10.33
CA ARG A 314 17.55 1.19 9.75
C ARG A 314 18.39 0.02 9.20
N ARG A 315 18.43 -1.13 9.90
CA ARG A 315 19.05 -2.36 9.38
C ARG A 315 18.38 -2.82 8.09
N LEU A 316 17.06 -2.76 8.06
CA LEU A 316 16.29 -3.13 6.88
C LEU A 316 16.58 -2.17 5.71
N PHE A 317 16.61 -0.86 5.97
CA PHE A 317 16.96 0.15 4.96
C PHE A 317 18.37 -0.08 4.40
N TYR A 318 19.34 -0.35 5.28
CA TYR A 318 20.71 -0.75 4.89
C TYR A 318 20.72 -1.99 3.99
N VAL A 319 19.89 -3.01 4.31
CA VAL A 319 19.74 -4.19 3.46
C VAL A 319 19.26 -3.80 2.08
N GLY A 320 18.25 -2.92 1.98
CA GLY A 320 17.75 -2.43 0.70
C GLY A 320 18.81 -1.73 -0.14
N MET A 321 19.55 -0.77 0.45
CA MET A 321 20.65 -0.07 -0.22
C MET A 321 21.69 -1.04 -0.78
N THR A 322 22.11 -2.04 0.02
CA THR A 322 23.14 -3.01 -0.34
C THR A 322 22.68 -4.07 -1.34
N ARG A 323 21.44 -4.04 -1.81
CA ARG A 323 20.97 -4.86 -2.95
C ARG A 323 21.45 -4.33 -4.28
N ALA A 324 21.79 -3.05 -4.36
CA ALA A 324 22.29 -2.43 -5.57
C ALA A 324 23.77 -2.77 -5.81
N LYS A 325 24.09 -3.16 -7.05
CA LYS A 325 25.48 -3.34 -7.52
C LYS A 325 26.05 -2.03 -8.04
N LYS A 326 25.30 -1.32 -8.89
CA LYS A 326 25.78 -0.15 -9.63
C LYS A 326 24.98 1.11 -9.34
N TYR A 327 23.66 1.03 -9.50
CA TYR A 327 22.77 2.20 -9.46
C TYR A 327 21.78 2.08 -8.31
N LEU A 328 21.81 3.02 -7.39
CA LEU A 328 20.85 3.14 -6.29
C LEU A 328 20.10 4.45 -6.41
N THR A 329 18.78 4.37 -6.49
CA THR A 329 17.89 5.52 -6.49
C THR A 329 16.91 5.40 -5.32
N LEU A 330 16.88 6.42 -4.47
CA LEU A 330 16.02 6.56 -3.30
C LEU A 330 14.95 7.58 -3.63
N ILE A 331 13.66 7.20 -3.58
CA ILE A 331 12.57 8.06 -4.06
C ILE A 331 11.59 8.36 -2.92
N THR A 332 11.30 9.63 -2.72
CA THR A 332 10.28 10.14 -1.81
C THR A 332 9.32 11.08 -2.55
N TYR A 333 8.10 11.23 -2.01
CA TYR A 333 7.12 12.18 -2.54
C TYR A 333 6.50 13.02 -1.41
N LYS A 334 6.05 14.25 -1.76
CA LYS A 334 5.59 15.25 -0.81
C LYS A 334 4.13 15.12 -0.43
N ASN A 335 3.29 14.62 -1.34
CA ASN A 335 1.84 14.61 -1.16
C ASN A 335 1.24 13.27 -1.56
N LEU A 336 0.26 12.82 -0.78
CA LEU A 336 -0.66 11.75 -1.17
C LEU A 336 -2.06 12.35 -1.15
N GLU A 337 -2.68 12.50 -2.32
CA GLU A 337 -3.89 13.28 -2.52
C GLU A 337 -3.73 14.71 -1.96
N GLU A 338 -4.57 15.14 -1.01
CA GLU A 338 -4.52 16.45 -0.36
C GLU A 338 -3.62 16.46 0.89
N LYS A 339 -3.14 15.30 1.35
CA LYS A 339 -2.30 15.17 2.54
C LYS A 339 -0.85 15.44 2.21
N GLN A 340 -0.26 16.44 2.87
CA GLN A 340 1.19 16.65 2.84
C GLN A 340 1.88 15.59 3.72
N LEU A 341 2.98 15.03 3.23
CA LEU A 341 3.77 13.99 3.87
C LEU A 341 5.18 14.49 4.14
N GLU A 342 5.77 13.96 5.19
CA GLU A 342 7.18 14.17 5.50
C GLU A 342 8.04 13.10 4.83
N GLN A 343 9.20 13.49 4.32
CA GLN A 343 10.14 12.50 3.80
C GLN A 343 10.67 11.62 4.94
N SER A 344 11.09 10.42 4.60
CA SER A 344 11.76 9.52 5.53
C SER A 344 12.94 10.21 6.24
N ARG A 345 13.00 10.14 7.56
CA ARG A 345 14.16 10.61 8.35
C ARG A 345 15.47 9.93 7.93
N PHE A 346 15.39 8.73 7.35
CA PHE A 346 16.56 8.04 6.82
C PHE A 346 17.18 8.76 5.62
N LEU A 347 16.38 9.47 4.83
CA LEU A 347 16.90 10.32 3.75
C LEU A 347 17.59 11.57 4.30
N ASP A 348 17.05 12.18 5.36
CA ASP A 348 17.70 13.31 6.03
C ASP A 348 19.04 12.88 6.61
N GLU A 349 19.06 11.73 7.30
CA GLU A 349 20.30 11.15 7.85
C GLU A 349 21.36 10.86 6.78
N LEU A 350 20.95 10.41 5.59
CA LEU A 350 21.87 10.15 4.49
C LEU A 350 22.43 11.44 3.89
N GLN A 351 21.58 12.48 3.76
CA GLN A 351 22.00 13.80 3.24
C GLN A 351 23.01 14.51 4.18
N GLU A 352 22.94 14.24 5.50
CA GLU A 352 23.93 14.74 6.46
C GLU A 352 25.30 14.03 6.36
N LEU A 353 25.35 12.84 5.78
CA LEU A 353 26.54 11.98 5.72
C LEU A 353 27.30 12.10 4.38
N ASP A 354 26.65 12.69 3.35
CA ASP A 354 27.21 12.88 2.02
C ASP A 354 28.07 14.15 1.97
#